data_d6a662906556a936d7b3b9729b457f88
#
_entry.id   d6a662906556a936d7b3b9729b457f88
#
_cell.length_a   1.000
_cell.length_b   1.000
_cell.length_c   1.000
_cell.angle_alpha   90.00
_cell.angle_beta   90.00
_cell.angle_gamma   90.00
#
_symmetry.space_group_name_H-M   'P 1'
#
loop_
_entity.id
_entity.type
_entity.pdbx_description
1 polymer ?
#
loop_
_entity_poly.entity_id
_entity_poly.type
_entity_poly.pdbx_seq_one_letter_code
_entity_poly.pdbx_strand_id
1 'polypeptide(L)' 'MEITRETVIGDIVANCPKAMPAFMEIGMHCIGCAMASGETVEQACAAHGVDPDEFLEYLAKYLKTL' A
#
# COMPACT_ATOMS: atom_id res chain seq x y z
N MET A 1 12.00 -1.00 -6.36
CA MET A 1 11.64 -0.12 -5.23
C MET A 1 11.50 -0.93 -3.96
N GLU A 2 12.16 -0.53 -2.91
CA GLU A 2 12.02 -1.19 -1.62
C GLU A 2 10.82 -0.57 -0.87
N ILE A 3 9.87 -1.41 -0.50
CA ILE A 3 8.65 -0.96 0.18
C ILE A 3 8.74 -1.32 1.65
N THR A 4 8.63 -0.33 2.52
CA THR A 4 8.64 -0.50 3.97
C THR A 4 7.37 0.10 4.55
N ARG A 5 7.22 -0.04 5.87
CA ARG A 5 6.06 0.56 6.55
C ARG A 5 6.05 2.08 6.45
N GLU A 6 7.22 2.67 6.27
CA GLU A 6 7.35 4.13 6.17
C GLU A 6 7.22 4.66 4.75
N THR A 7 7.13 3.78 3.76
CA THR A 7 6.98 4.18 2.37
C THR A 7 5.62 4.82 2.16
N VAL A 8 5.62 5.98 1.49
CA VAL A 8 4.37 6.69 1.18
C VAL A 8 3.63 5.94 0.07
N ILE A 9 2.34 5.74 0.25
CA ILE A 9 1.51 5.00 -0.71
C ILE A 9 1.53 5.68 -2.08
N GLY A 10 1.50 7.00 -2.12
CA GLY A 10 1.59 7.74 -3.38
C GLY A 10 2.84 7.39 -4.18
N ASP A 11 3.97 7.22 -3.50
CA ASP A 11 5.21 6.83 -4.15
C ASP A 11 5.13 5.42 -4.70
N ILE A 12 4.50 4.51 -3.97
CA ILE A 12 4.34 3.13 -4.42
C ILE A 12 3.51 3.07 -5.69
N VAL A 13 2.38 3.75 -5.71
CA VAL A 13 1.49 3.76 -6.87
C VAL A 13 2.13 4.48 -8.06
N ALA A 14 2.89 5.54 -7.80
CA ALA A 14 3.58 6.27 -8.86
C ALA A 14 4.66 5.43 -9.53
N ASN A 15 5.40 4.63 -8.75
CA ASN A 15 6.49 3.80 -9.27
C ASN A 15 6.01 2.42 -9.70
N CYS A 16 4.93 1.93 -9.11
CA CYS A 16 4.42 0.59 -9.37
C CYS A 16 2.89 0.60 -9.37
N PRO A 17 2.26 1.12 -10.45
CA PRO A 17 0.79 1.20 -10.50
C PRO A 17 0.12 -0.17 -10.40
N LYS A 18 0.83 -1.24 -10.68
CA LYS A 18 0.29 -2.59 -10.57
C LYS A 18 0.04 -3.01 -9.12
N ALA A 19 0.55 -2.25 -8.15
CA ALA A 19 0.29 -2.50 -6.74
C ALA A 19 -1.10 -2.02 -6.31
N MET A 20 -1.76 -1.19 -7.11
CA MET A 20 -3.04 -0.61 -6.75
C MET A 20 -4.11 -1.63 -6.33
N PRO A 21 -4.31 -2.75 -7.05
CA PRO A 21 -5.30 -3.75 -6.62
C PRO A 21 -5.03 -4.32 -5.24
N ALA A 22 -3.77 -4.44 -4.84
CA ALA A 22 -3.41 -4.96 -3.52
C ALA A 22 -3.89 -4.00 -2.42
N PHE A 23 -3.77 -2.70 -2.64
CA PHE A 23 -4.27 -1.71 -1.69
C PHE A 23 -5.80 -1.71 -1.62
N MET A 24 -6.46 -1.94 -2.74
CA MET A 24 -7.92 -1.99 -2.77
C MET A 24 -8.47 -3.18 -1.99
N GLU A 25 -7.74 -4.28 -1.92
CA GLU A 25 -8.18 -5.46 -1.17
C GLU A 25 -8.29 -5.23 0.33
N ILE A 26 -7.50 -4.33 0.89
CA ILE A 26 -7.58 -4.03 2.33
C ILE A 26 -8.62 -2.95 2.63
N GLY A 27 -9.42 -2.59 1.66
CA GLY A 27 -10.51 -1.64 1.86
C GLY A 27 -10.22 -0.20 1.48
N MET A 28 -9.10 0.04 0.82
CA MET A 28 -8.76 1.38 0.35
C MET A 28 -9.48 1.70 -0.96
N HIS A 29 -10.78 1.89 -0.87
CA HIS A 29 -11.58 2.21 -2.05
C HIS A 29 -11.27 3.58 -2.62
N CYS A 30 -10.64 4.43 -1.83
CA CYS A 30 -10.32 5.79 -2.22
C CYS A 30 -8.81 6.01 -2.16
N ILE A 31 -8.08 5.23 -2.97
CA ILE A 31 -6.63 5.29 -2.99
C ILE A 31 -6.10 6.68 -3.38
N GLY A 32 -6.89 7.42 -4.14
CA GLY A 32 -6.55 8.79 -4.49
C GLY A 32 -6.45 9.71 -3.29
N CYS A 33 -7.26 9.47 -2.26
CA CYS A 33 -7.21 10.24 -1.01
C CYS A 33 -5.93 9.93 -0.24
N ALA A 34 -5.53 8.66 -0.18
CA ALA A 34 -4.31 8.26 0.48
C ALA A 34 -3.09 8.88 -0.20
N MET A 35 -3.11 8.94 -1.53
CA MET A 35 -2.04 9.58 -2.29
C MET A 35 -1.97 11.07 -2.00
N ALA A 36 -3.13 11.72 -1.94
CA ALA A 36 -3.20 13.17 -1.71
C ALA A 36 -2.77 13.53 -0.28
N SER A 37 -3.07 12.67 0.69
CA SER A 37 -2.71 12.92 2.09
C SER A 37 -1.26 12.58 2.41
N GLY A 38 -0.59 11.84 1.54
CA GLY A 38 0.78 11.42 1.77
C GLY A 38 0.91 10.34 2.84
N GLU A 39 -0.13 9.54 3.03
CA GLU A 39 -0.11 8.47 4.02
C GLU A 39 0.95 7.41 3.71
N THR A 40 1.60 6.92 4.78
CA THR A 40 2.51 5.79 4.67
C THR A 40 1.71 4.48 4.72
N VAL A 41 2.38 3.38 4.34
CA VAL A 41 1.77 2.05 4.43
C VAL A 41 1.29 1.77 5.86
N GLU A 42 2.12 2.08 6.85
CA GLU A 42 1.77 1.87 8.26
C GLU A 42 0.52 2.65 8.67
N GLN A 43 0.46 3.92 8.29
CA GLN A 43 -0.68 4.77 8.62
C GLN A 43 -1.98 4.26 7.97
N ALA A 44 -1.90 3.88 6.71
CA ALA A 44 -3.07 3.38 6.01
C ALA A 44 -3.53 2.03 6.58
N CYS A 45 -2.61 1.13 6.86
CA CYS A 45 -2.95 -0.16 7.47
C CYS A 45 -3.60 0.02 8.83
N ALA A 46 -3.08 0.93 9.64
CA ALA A 46 -3.65 1.22 10.95
C ALA A 46 -5.08 1.74 10.83
N ALA A 47 -5.34 2.61 9.85
CA ALA A 47 -6.67 3.17 9.63
C ALA A 47 -7.68 2.10 9.21
N HIS A 48 -7.23 1.04 8.54
CA HIS A 48 -8.09 -0.04 8.07
C HIS A 48 -8.03 -1.30 8.94
N GLY A 49 -7.35 -1.24 10.07
CA GLY A 49 -7.26 -2.37 10.98
C GLY A 49 -6.43 -3.53 10.44
N VAL A 50 -5.48 -3.25 9.60
CA VAL A 50 -4.61 -4.25 8.97
C VAL A 50 -3.22 -4.18 9.60
N ASP A 51 -2.62 -5.36 9.83
CA ASP A 51 -1.24 -5.42 10.31
C ASP A 51 -0.30 -5.01 9.18
N PRO A 52 0.50 -3.94 9.34
CA PRO A 52 1.37 -3.48 8.25
C PRO A 52 2.42 -4.51 7.85
N ASP A 53 2.93 -5.31 8.79
CA ASP A 53 3.90 -6.34 8.45
C ASP A 53 3.28 -7.44 7.58
N GLU A 54 2.07 -7.86 7.91
CA GLU A 54 1.34 -8.84 7.11
C GLU A 54 1.03 -8.28 5.72
N PHE A 55 0.63 -7.03 5.65
CA PHE A 55 0.33 -6.40 4.37
C PHE A 55 1.57 -6.29 3.50
N LEU A 56 2.71 -5.91 4.10
CA LEU A 56 3.96 -5.81 3.35
C LEU A 56 4.39 -7.17 2.79
N GLU A 57 4.21 -8.23 3.57
CA GLU A 57 4.51 -9.59 3.10
C GLU A 57 3.60 -9.97 1.94
N TYR A 58 2.32 -9.69 2.07
CA TYR A 58 1.36 -9.93 1.00
C TYR A 58 1.71 -9.14 -0.26
N LEU A 59 2.04 -7.86 -0.10
CA LEU A 59 2.39 -7.00 -1.23
C LEU A 59 3.66 -7.48 -1.94
N ALA A 60 4.65 -7.91 -1.18
CA ALA A 60 5.88 -8.44 -1.76
C ALA A 60 5.60 -9.67 -2.61
N LYS A 61 4.76 -10.59 -2.11
CA LYS A 61 4.35 -11.77 -2.87
C LYS A 61 3.53 -11.39 -4.10
N TYR A 62 2.64 -10.44 -3.94
CA TYR A 62 1.81 -9.95 -5.04
C TYR A 62 2.67 -9.41 -6.17
N LEU A 63 3.65 -8.58 -5.86
CA LEU A 63 4.52 -7.98 -6.86
C LEU A 63 5.43 -9.00 -7.53
N LYS A 64 5.77 -10.08 -6.84
CA LYS A 64 6.57 -11.16 -7.40
C LYS A 64 5.82 -11.95 -8.48
N THR A 65 4.50 -12.00 -8.41
CA THR A 65 3.69 -12.79 -9.35
C THR A 65 3.30 -12.02 -10.60
N LEU A 66 3.66 -10.77 -10.69
CA LEU A 66 3.33 -9.93 -11.84
C LEU A 66 4.28 -10.11 -13.03
#